data_30180eb65710d4950f7963e684ded76a
#
_entry.id   30180eb65710d4950f7963e684ded76a
#
_cell.length_a   1.000
_cell.length_b   1.000
_cell.length_c   1.000
_cell.angle_alpha   90.00
_cell.angle_beta   90.00
_cell.angle_gamma   90.00
#
_symmetry.space_group_name_H-M   'P 1'
#
loop_
_entity.id
_entity.type
_entity.pdbx_description
1 polymer ?
#
loop_
_entity_poly.entity_id
_entity_poly.type
_entity_poly.pdbx_seq_one_letter_code
_entity_poly.pdbx_strand_id
1 'polypeptide(L)'
;MTRTVFLTMPALLSFTLLVLPPANLPAQAMGAYANNGSSGIDNGYAADSAILSAGSRAAAISRLRKVPSVGVVNLNFHYVPLLRNDDANPAVYKISAGKNIGGIKRLRAALAANSATRRALARHGVSIGRIVGVDIYSNGSIRVYII
;
A
#
# COMPACT_ATOMS: atom_id res chain seq x y z
N MET A 1 35.47 -48.62 52.56
CA MET A 1 34.11 -48.08 52.26
C MET A 1 34.28 -47.00 51.19
N THR A 2 34.11 -47.37 49.94
CA THR A 2 34.34 -46.52 48.76
C THR A 2 32.99 -46.06 48.22
N ARG A 3 32.71 -44.77 48.31
CA ARG A 3 31.46 -44.20 47.76
C ARG A 3 31.71 -43.73 46.31
N THR A 4 31.06 -44.40 45.38
CA THR A 4 31.02 -44.01 43.98
C THR A 4 29.97 -42.93 43.82
N VAL A 5 30.36 -41.75 43.33
CA VAL A 5 29.46 -40.63 42.96
C VAL A 5 29.17 -40.76 41.47
N PHE A 6 27.92 -41.02 41.12
CA PHE A 6 27.44 -40.98 39.74
C PHE A 6 27.13 -39.52 39.40
N LEU A 7 27.88 -39.00 38.44
CA LEU A 7 27.63 -37.69 37.85
C LEU A 7 26.66 -37.87 36.68
N THR A 8 25.40 -37.46 36.86
CA THR A 8 24.41 -37.40 35.80
C THR A 8 24.60 -36.14 34.96
N MET A 9 24.97 -36.31 33.70
CA MET A 9 25.00 -35.24 32.69
C MET A 9 23.57 -34.86 32.28
N PRO A 10 23.21 -33.57 32.24
CA PRO A 10 21.96 -33.14 31.62
C PRO A 10 22.12 -33.15 30.09
N ALA A 11 21.16 -33.78 29.41
CA ALA A 11 21.04 -33.76 27.96
C ALA A 11 20.73 -32.33 27.48
N LEU A 12 21.62 -31.80 26.66
CA LEU A 12 21.42 -30.58 25.91
C LEU A 12 20.38 -30.86 24.80
N LEU A 13 19.15 -30.38 25.01
CA LEU A 13 18.15 -30.27 23.97
C LEU A 13 18.55 -29.17 22.99
N SER A 14 19.14 -29.55 21.88
CA SER A 14 19.39 -28.66 20.75
C SER A 14 18.04 -28.30 20.10
N PHE A 15 17.51 -27.12 20.37
CA PHE A 15 16.42 -26.55 19.59
C PHE A 15 16.96 -26.09 18.25
N THR A 16 16.78 -26.90 17.21
CA THR A 16 16.94 -26.45 15.83
C THR A 16 15.79 -25.51 15.49
N LEU A 17 16.09 -24.21 15.49
CA LEU A 17 15.16 -23.20 15.00
C LEU A 17 15.02 -23.39 13.49
N LEU A 18 13.91 -23.98 13.06
CA LEU A 18 13.55 -24.12 11.65
C LEU A 18 13.23 -22.72 11.13
N VAL A 19 14.21 -22.05 10.56
CA VAL A 19 14.02 -20.81 9.82
C VAL A 19 13.31 -21.19 8.51
N LEU A 20 11.99 -21.08 8.51
CA LEU A 20 11.22 -21.15 7.27
C LEU A 20 11.64 -19.96 6.39
N PRO A 21 12.05 -20.21 5.13
CA PRO A 21 12.30 -19.11 4.20
C PRO A 21 11.03 -18.28 4.05
N PRO A 22 11.14 -16.95 3.92
CA PRO A 22 9.97 -16.12 3.65
C PRO A 22 9.29 -16.67 2.41
N ALA A 23 8.03 -17.06 2.54
CA ALA A 23 7.21 -17.46 1.42
C ALA A 23 7.32 -16.35 0.37
N ASN A 24 7.95 -16.65 -0.76
CA ASN A 24 7.93 -15.80 -1.94
C ASN A 24 6.48 -15.74 -2.39
N LEU A 25 5.75 -14.77 -1.87
CA LEU A 25 4.46 -14.38 -2.45
C LEU A 25 4.77 -14.00 -3.90
N PRO A 26 4.10 -14.65 -4.86
CA PRO A 26 4.37 -14.37 -6.26
C PRO A 26 4.15 -12.88 -6.49
N ALA A 27 5.16 -12.21 -7.03
CA ALA A 27 5.12 -10.81 -7.43
C ALA A 27 4.06 -10.51 -8.50
N GLN A 28 3.29 -11.50 -8.89
CA GLN A 28 2.24 -11.44 -9.91
C GLN A 28 0.92 -10.84 -9.44
N ALA A 29 0.74 -10.57 -8.15
CA ALA A 29 -0.42 -9.79 -7.68
C ALA A 29 -0.22 -8.27 -7.79
N MET A 30 0.96 -7.81 -8.17
CA MET A 30 1.17 -6.46 -8.66
C MET A 30 0.86 -6.50 -10.16
N GLY A 31 -0.41 -6.32 -10.50
CA GLY A 31 -0.82 -6.16 -11.89
C GLY A 31 0.13 -5.21 -12.58
N ALA A 32 0.83 -5.75 -13.57
CA ALA A 32 1.69 -5.03 -14.47
C ALA A 32 0.87 -4.05 -15.32
N TYR A 33 0.39 -3.00 -14.70
CA TYR A 33 0.02 -1.77 -15.39
C TYR A 33 1.16 -0.77 -15.21
N ALA A 34 2.34 -1.18 -15.71
CA ALA A 34 3.39 -0.26 -16.07
C ALA A 34 2.88 0.52 -17.27
N ASN A 35 2.04 1.50 -17.06
CA ASN A 35 1.72 2.48 -18.09
C ASN A 35 2.85 3.49 -18.13
N ASN A 36 3.82 3.21 -19.00
CA ASN A 36 4.70 4.20 -19.57
C ASN A 36 3.85 5.30 -20.20
N GLY A 37 3.81 6.47 -19.58
CA GLY A 37 3.73 7.75 -20.25
C GLY A 37 2.62 7.99 -21.28
N SER A 38 1.44 7.40 -21.20
CA SER A 38 0.32 7.78 -22.04
C SER A 38 -0.81 8.38 -21.22
N SER A 39 -0.88 9.68 -21.32
CA SER A 39 -2.07 10.53 -21.43
C SER A 39 -3.41 9.92 -20.98
N GLY A 40 -3.93 10.36 -19.85
CA GLY A 40 -5.32 10.81 -19.66
C GLY A 40 -6.45 9.78 -19.64
N ILE A 41 -6.37 8.68 -20.32
CA ILE A 41 -7.52 7.81 -20.59
C ILE A 41 -7.71 6.70 -19.55
N ASP A 42 -6.63 6.22 -18.93
CA ASP A 42 -6.69 5.12 -17.94
C ASP A 42 -6.95 5.57 -16.49
N ASN A 43 -7.07 6.85 -16.23
CA ASN A 43 -7.09 7.36 -14.86
C ASN A 43 -8.38 7.03 -14.09
N GLY A 44 -9.48 6.80 -14.77
CA GLY A 44 -10.76 6.46 -14.14
C GLY A 44 -10.73 5.08 -13.48
N TYR A 45 -10.35 4.06 -14.22
CA TYR A 45 -10.21 2.69 -13.72
C TYR A 45 -9.09 2.56 -12.69
N ALA A 46 -7.97 3.25 -12.90
CA ALA A 46 -6.87 3.27 -11.96
C ALA A 46 -7.29 3.87 -10.61
N ALA A 47 -8.04 4.97 -10.62
CA ALA A 47 -8.53 5.61 -9.42
C ALA A 47 -9.50 4.72 -8.65
N ASP A 48 -10.49 4.11 -9.33
CA ASP A 48 -11.45 3.21 -8.70
C ASP A 48 -10.75 1.97 -8.10
N SER A 49 -9.87 1.34 -8.87
CA SER A 49 -9.04 0.22 -8.39
C SER A 49 -8.19 0.59 -7.17
N ALA A 50 -7.58 1.79 -7.17
CA ALA A 50 -6.79 2.27 -6.04
C ALA A 50 -7.66 2.50 -4.79
N ILE A 51 -8.90 3.01 -4.96
CA ILE A 51 -9.85 3.18 -3.88
C ILE A 51 -10.27 1.82 -3.31
N LEU A 52 -10.67 0.88 -4.16
CA LEU A 52 -11.12 -0.45 -3.75
C LEU A 52 -9.99 -1.27 -3.10
N SER A 53 -8.75 -1.10 -3.53
CA SER A 53 -7.58 -1.79 -2.98
C SER A 53 -6.90 -1.05 -1.81
N ALA A 54 -7.45 0.07 -1.33
CA ALA A 54 -6.82 0.92 -0.31
C ALA A 54 -6.38 0.14 0.94
N GLY A 55 -7.22 -0.80 1.40
CA GLY A 55 -6.92 -1.61 2.58
C GLY A 55 -5.72 -2.55 2.42
N SER A 56 -5.58 -3.18 1.27
CA SER A 56 -4.44 -4.07 0.96
C SER A 56 -3.14 -3.29 0.75
N ARG A 57 -3.21 -2.05 0.24
CA ARG A 57 -2.06 -1.17 0.06
C ARG A 57 -1.45 -0.69 1.37
N ALA A 58 -2.20 -0.67 2.47
CA ALA A 58 -1.71 -0.24 3.78
C ALA A 58 -0.44 -1.00 4.23
N ALA A 59 -0.39 -2.31 4.04
CA ALA A 59 0.77 -3.13 4.38
C ALA A 59 2.01 -2.78 3.52
N ALA A 60 1.82 -2.48 2.24
CA ALA A 60 2.89 -2.07 1.35
C ALA A 60 3.43 -0.67 1.74
N ILE A 61 2.54 0.27 2.08
CA ILE A 61 2.93 1.59 2.60
C ILE A 61 3.79 1.47 3.85
N SER A 62 3.44 0.60 4.78
CA SER A 62 4.20 0.42 6.03
C SER A 62 5.65 -0.03 5.80
N ARG A 63 5.94 -0.66 4.67
CA ARG A 63 7.27 -1.16 4.30
C ARG A 63 8.13 -0.15 3.53
N LEU A 64 7.56 0.97 3.08
CA LEU A 64 8.30 1.97 2.31
C LEU A 64 9.33 2.66 3.20
N ARG A 65 10.60 2.57 2.82
CA ARG A 65 11.71 3.26 3.51
C ARG A 65 12.00 4.62 2.91
N LYS A 66 11.68 4.81 1.63
CA LYS A 66 11.90 6.04 0.86
C LYS A 66 10.75 6.24 -0.11
N VAL A 67 10.35 7.49 -0.31
CA VAL A 67 9.36 7.91 -1.32
C VAL A 67 10.02 8.97 -2.19
N PRO A 68 10.56 8.58 -3.36
CA PRO A 68 11.28 9.50 -4.25
C PRO A 68 10.40 10.60 -4.82
N SER A 69 9.17 10.26 -5.20
CA SER A 69 8.21 11.22 -5.74
C SER A 69 6.77 10.91 -5.31
N VAL A 70 5.93 11.93 -5.33
CA VAL A 70 4.50 11.86 -5.04
C VAL A 70 3.75 12.49 -6.21
N GLY A 71 2.93 11.68 -6.89
CA GLY A 71 1.92 12.18 -7.82
C GLY A 71 0.60 12.40 -7.06
N VAL A 72 -0.14 13.44 -7.44
CA VAL A 72 -1.43 13.76 -6.81
C VAL A 72 -2.50 13.84 -7.89
N VAL A 73 -3.56 13.08 -7.74
CA VAL A 73 -4.75 13.12 -8.60
C VAL A 73 -5.93 13.60 -7.76
N ASN A 74 -6.49 14.74 -8.14
CA ASN A 74 -7.68 15.29 -7.47
C ASN A 74 -8.94 14.83 -8.22
N LEU A 75 -9.69 13.93 -7.62
CA LEU A 75 -10.87 13.30 -8.22
C LEU A 75 -12.08 14.25 -8.31
N ASN A 76 -12.11 15.34 -7.57
CA ASN A 76 -13.18 16.33 -7.67
C ASN A 76 -13.15 17.12 -8.98
N PHE A 77 -11.96 17.21 -9.62
CA PHE A 77 -11.73 17.98 -10.84
C PHE A 77 -11.33 17.08 -12.02
N HIS A 78 -11.44 15.77 -11.86
CA HIS A 78 -11.05 14.84 -12.91
C HIS A 78 -12.16 14.77 -13.95
N TYR A 79 -12.09 15.66 -14.94
CA TYR A 79 -12.90 15.62 -16.14
C TYR A 79 -12.16 14.80 -17.20
N VAL A 80 -12.75 13.67 -17.61
CA VAL A 80 -12.24 12.88 -18.74
C VAL A 80 -13.10 13.20 -19.97
N PRO A 81 -12.59 14.07 -20.88
CA PRO A 81 -13.42 14.60 -21.97
C PRO A 81 -13.81 13.59 -23.05
N LEU A 82 -13.26 12.38 -23.03
CA LEU A 82 -13.33 11.44 -24.15
C LEU A 82 -13.98 10.10 -23.86
N LEU A 83 -14.35 9.83 -22.61
CA LEU A 83 -15.11 8.62 -22.30
C LEU A 83 -16.60 8.95 -22.38
N ARG A 84 -17.23 8.36 -23.35
CA ARG A 84 -18.65 8.50 -23.68
C ARG A 84 -19.59 7.84 -22.65
N ASN A 85 -19.05 7.40 -21.53
CA ASN A 85 -19.78 6.75 -20.44
C ASN A 85 -19.53 7.50 -19.13
N ASP A 86 -20.53 7.53 -18.28
CA ASP A 86 -20.64 8.18 -16.96
C ASP A 86 -19.54 7.78 -15.93
N ASP A 87 -18.54 7.00 -16.32
CA ASP A 87 -17.52 6.39 -15.44
C ASP A 87 -16.53 7.38 -14.85
N ALA A 88 -16.45 8.59 -15.37
CA ALA A 88 -15.56 9.65 -14.86
C ALA A 88 -16.28 10.67 -13.95
N ASN A 89 -17.50 10.36 -13.53
CA ASN A 89 -18.25 11.23 -12.62
C ASN A 89 -17.64 11.18 -11.22
N PRO A 90 -17.29 12.34 -10.62
CA PRO A 90 -16.81 12.41 -9.22
C PRO A 90 -17.71 11.68 -8.22
N ALA A 91 -19.01 11.53 -8.51
CA ALA A 91 -19.94 10.77 -7.68
C ALA A 91 -19.56 9.28 -7.60
N VAL A 92 -19.06 8.67 -8.66
CA VAL A 92 -18.63 7.27 -8.68
C VAL A 92 -17.53 7.03 -7.66
N TYR A 93 -16.50 7.89 -7.63
CA TYR A 93 -15.42 7.78 -6.68
C TYR A 93 -15.86 7.95 -5.22
N LYS A 94 -16.86 8.80 -4.98
CA LYS A 94 -17.46 8.95 -3.65
C LYS A 94 -18.21 7.70 -3.22
N ILE A 95 -18.92 7.05 -4.15
CA ILE A 95 -19.60 5.78 -3.90
C ILE A 95 -18.60 4.68 -3.59
N SER A 96 -17.55 4.52 -4.41
CA SER A 96 -16.49 3.54 -4.18
C SER A 96 -15.75 3.78 -2.86
N ALA A 97 -15.47 5.03 -2.53
CA ALA A 97 -14.89 5.42 -1.24
C ALA A 97 -15.82 5.06 -0.06
N GLY A 98 -17.14 5.29 -0.20
CA GLY A 98 -18.13 4.89 0.80
C GLY A 98 -18.16 3.38 1.02
N LYS A 99 -18.12 2.59 -0.07
CA LYS A 99 -18.08 1.12 0.00
C LYS A 99 -16.81 0.58 0.67
N ASN A 100 -15.68 1.29 0.60
CA ASN A 100 -14.39 0.86 1.16
C ASN A 100 -13.85 1.77 2.28
N ILE A 101 -14.72 2.39 3.05
CA ILE A 101 -14.32 3.32 4.13
C ILE A 101 -13.35 2.68 5.14
N GLY A 102 -13.53 1.40 5.46
CA GLY A 102 -12.64 0.64 6.34
C GLY A 102 -11.24 0.46 5.77
N GLY A 103 -11.12 0.18 4.47
CA GLY A 103 -9.86 0.10 3.75
C GLY A 103 -9.14 1.44 3.71
N ILE A 104 -9.87 2.51 3.43
CA ILE A 104 -9.34 3.87 3.40
C ILE A 104 -8.83 4.31 4.78
N LYS A 105 -9.56 3.99 5.86
CA LYS A 105 -9.09 4.27 7.23
C LYS A 105 -7.76 3.58 7.52
N ARG A 106 -7.60 2.30 7.15
CA ARG A 106 -6.34 1.56 7.31
C ARG A 106 -5.21 2.17 6.48
N LEU A 107 -5.49 2.54 5.22
CA LEU A 107 -4.51 3.22 4.36
C LEU A 107 -4.03 4.53 4.98
N ARG A 108 -4.94 5.40 5.41
CA ARG A 108 -4.60 6.68 6.05
C ARG A 108 -3.77 6.51 7.31
N ALA A 109 -4.11 5.52 8.14
CA ALA A 109 -3.32 5.18 9.33
C ALA A 109 -1.89 4.74 8.95
N ALA A 110 -1.72 3.90 7.92
CA ALA A 110 -0.41 3.47 7.45
C ALA A 110 0.42 4.65 6.88
N LEU A 111 -0.20 5.53 6.09
CA LEU A 111 0.45 6.74 5.56
C LEU A 111 0.90 7.68 6.68
N ALA A 112 0.09 7.85 7.73
CA ALA A 112 0.40 8.69 8.88
C ALA A 112 1.51 8.07 9.75
N ALA A 113 1.51 6.77 9.94
CA ALA A 113 2.50 6.06 10.75
C ALA A 113 3.87 6.01 10.06
N ASN A 114 3.93 5.85 8.74
CA ASN A 114 5.18 5.77 8.00
C ASN A 114 5.81 7.15 7.82
N SER A 115 6.99 7.36 8.42
CA SER A 115 7.70 8.65 8.39
C SER A 115 8.14 9.09 6.99
N ALA A 116 8.45 8.14 6.09
CA ALA A 116 8.86 8.46 4.72
C ALA A 116 7.68 9.01 3.90
N THR A 117 6.51 8.33 3.96
CA THR A 117 5.30 8.78 3.27
C THR A 117 4.76 10.07 3.86
N ARG A 118 4.71 10.19 5.18
CA ARG A 118 4.24 11.41 5.86
C ARG A 118 5.05 12.65 5.46
N ARG A 119 6.38 12.55 5.47
CA ARG A 119 7.26 13.65 5.04
C ARG A 119 7.11 13.98 3.56
N ALA A 120 6.98 12.95 2.71
CA ALA A 120 6.80 13.15 1.28
C ALA A 120 5.47 13.87 1.00
N LEU A 121 4.37 13.42 1.58
CA LEU A 121 3.04 14.05 1.44
C LEU A 121 3.02 15.50 1.95
N ALA A 122 3.65 15.75 3.10
CA ALA A 122 3.73 17.09 3.68
C ALA A 122 4.46 18.09 2.76
N ARG A 123 5.56 17.66 2.12
CA ARG A 123 6.30 18.50 1.13
C ARG A 123 5.45 18.86 -0.09
N HIS A 124 4.47 18.03 -0.43
CA HIS A 124 3.53 18.30 -1.54
C HIS A 124 2.23 18.95 -1.09
N GLY A 125 2.11 19.34 0.19
CA GLY A 125 0.91 19.98 0.75
C GLY A 125 -0.32 19.06 0.77
N VAL A 126 -0.12 17.74 0.74
CA VAL A 126 -1.21 16.77 0.67
C VAL A 126 -1.67 16.37 2.07
N SER A 127 -2.94 16.66 2.37
CA SER A 127 -3.59 16.20 3.60
C SER A 127 -3.93 14.72 3.51
N ILE A 128 -3.42 13.92 4.45
CA ILE A 128 -3.70 12.47 4.54
C ILE A 128 -5.21 12.21 4.67
N GLY A 129 -5.94 13.08 5.36
CA GLY A 129 -7.39 12.95 5.53
C GLY A 129 -8.19 12.99 4.22
N ARG A 130 -7.64 13.55 3.15
CA ARG A 130 -8.27 13.61 1.84
C ARG A 130 -7.96 12.41 0.94
N ILE A 131 -6.95 11.59 1.28
CA ILE A 131 -6.53 10.46 0.46
C ILE A 131 -7.58 9.33 0.54
N VAL A 132 -8.02 8.85 -0.61
CA VAL A 132 -8.97 7.74 -0.75
C VAL A 132 -8.38 6.51 -1.42
N GLY A 133 -7.25 6.67 -2.13
CA GLY A 133 -6.54 5.58 -2.80
C GLY A 133 -5.07 5.89 -2.99
N VAL A 134 -4.26 4.87 -3.26
CA VAL A 134 -2.84 5.00 -3.55
C VAL A 134 -2.38 3.93 -4.53
N ASP A 135 -1.54 4.32 -5.48
CA ASP A 135 -0.70 3.40 -6.24
C ASP A 135 0.73 3.51 -5.75
N ILE A 136 1.41 2.37 -5.72
CA ILE A 136 2.80 2.26 -5.31
C ILE A 136 3.57 1.69 -6.49
N TYR A 137 4.58 2.41 -6.95
CA TYR A 137 5.45 2.01 -8.05
C TYR A 137 6.66 1.22 -7.55
N SER A 138 7.27 0.43 -8.42
CA SER A 138 8.42 -0.43 -8.11
C SER A 138 9.63 0.34 -7.57
N ASN A 139 9.79 1.60 -7.97
CA ASN A 139 10.85 2.49 -7.48
C ASN A 139 10.55 3.14 -6.12
N GLY A 140 9.41 2.81 -5.49
CA GLY A 140 8.96 3.40 -4.22
C GLY A 140 8.24 4.74 -4.35
N SER A 141 8.06 5.27 -5.56
CA SER A 141 7.20 6.45 -5.79
C SER A 141 5.75 6.08 -5.53
N ILE A 142 4.96 7.08 -5.15
CA ILE A 142 3.53 6.87 -4.92
C ILE A 142 2.70 7.86 -5.75
N ARG A 143 1.51 7.42 -6.16
CA ARG A 143 0.45 8.30 -6.67
C ARG A 143 -0.72 8.23 -5.70
N VAL A 144 -1.17 9.36 -5.21
CA VAL A 144 -2.30 9.45 -4.28
C VAL A 144 -3.51 10.05 -4.96
N TYR A 145 -4.68 9.50 -4.66
CA TYR A 145 -5.98 9.96 -5.13
C TYR A 145 -6.69 10.65 -3.99
N ILE A 146 -7.11 11.91 -4.19
CA ILE A 146 -7.75 12.74 -3.17
C ILE A 146 -9.15 13.20 -3.60
N ILE A 147 -10.05 13.32 -2.62
CA ILE A 147 -11.38 13.91 -2.76
C ILE A 147 -11.46 15.19 -1.94
#